data_03fec19d86486dd47017e6586deefc0d
#
_entry.id   03fec19d86486dd47017e6586deefc0d
#
_cell.length_a   1.000
_cell.length_b   1.000
_cell.length_c   1.000
_cell.angle_alpha   90.00
_cell.angle_beta   90.00
_cell.angle_gamma   90.00
#
_symmetry.space_group_name_H-M   'P 1'
#
loop_
_entity.id
_entity.type
_entity.pdbx_description
1 polymer ?
#
loop_
_entity_poly.entity_id
_entity_poly.type
_entity_poly.pdbx_seq_one_letter_code
_entity_poly.pdbx_strand_id
1 'polypeptide(L)'
;MHEVEGKLPKEQWYNLARFLYFDKEDYDSALDVLNTLIIYYPKKQYWVQASHLYGEKKDETRQLALMEAAYEQGFLDRSSELVTMAYLYLNAEAPYYAGSVIQKGLDDELVEEKSKNFELAGSAWAQAREVEKSIPMMEKAAAKSDEGELYVRLGNVYLDGDQFAKAAESVQKGLKRGGVKRPDQARLVLGMSYFNLGEYNKARRAFRDAGKDERSEKYSKQWIRYITSEEQRQIELQKDIF
;
A
#
# COMPACT_ATOMS: atom_id res chain seq x y z
N MET A 1 -9.89 -21.75 -37.04
CA MET A 1 -9.28 -23.12 -37.03
C MET A 1 -10.42 -24.12 -37.22
N HIS A 2 -10.37 -24.98 -38.21
CA HIS A 2 -11.39 -26.00 -38.37
C HIS A 2 -11.16 -27.11 -37.34
N GLU A 3 -12.19 -27.43 -36.56
CA GLU A 3 -12.24 -28.68 -35.77
C GLU A 3 -12.23 -29.85 -36.75
N VAL A 4 -11.16 -30.59 -36.77
CA VAL A 4 -11.06 -31.85 -37.49
C VAL A 4 -11.53 -32.93 -36.54
N GLU A 5 -12.75 -33.44 -36.77
CA GLU A 5 -13.32 -34.64 -36.12
C GLU A 5 -13.41 -34.60 -34.59
N GLY A 6 -13.92 -33.54 -33.96
CA GLY A 6 -14.24 -33.54 -32.53
C GLY A 6 -13.03 -33.70 -31.58
N LYS A 7 -11.81 -33.63 -32.09
CA LYS A 7 -10.58 -33.64 -31.30
C LYS A 7 -10.01 -32.23 -31.21
N LEU A 8 -9.79 -31.78 -29.95
CA LEU A 8 -9.09 -30.53 -29.69
C LEU A 8 -7.72 -30.53 -30.37
N PRO A 9 -7.34 -29.45 -31.08
CA PRO A 9 -5.98 -29.30 -31.61
C PRO A 9 -4.94 -29.39 -30.47
N LYS A 10 -3.77 -29.92 -30.76
CA LYS A 10 -2.69 -30.05 -29.77
C LYS A 10 -2.27 -28.67 -29.26
N GLU A 11 -1.90 -28.55 -27.99
CA GLU A 11 -1.44 -27.35 -27.32
C GLU A 11 -0.42 -26.54 -28.15
N GLN A 12 0.50 -27.25 -28.85
CA GLN A 12 1.54 -26.63 -29.68
C GLN A 12 0.98 -25.74 -30.80
N TRP A 13 -0.18 -26.06 -31.36
CA TRP A 13 -0.82 -25.25 -32.41
C TRP A 13 -1.41 -23.95 -31.86
N TYR A 14 -2.01 -24.03 -30.70
CA TYR A 14 -2.47 -22.83 -30.00
C TYR A 14 -1.29 -21.93 -29.58
N ASN A 15 -0.19 -22.51 -29.12
CA ASN A 15 1.01 -21.75 -28.81
C ASN A 15 1.62 -21.05 -30.02
N LEU A 16 1.61 -21.69 -31.20
CA LEU A 16 2.05 -21.07 -32.46
C LEU A 16 1.10 -19.92 -32.87
N ALA A 17 -0.21 -20.16 -32.85
CA ALA A 17 -1.20 -19.13 -33.17
C ALA A 17 -1.07 -17.91 -32.24
N ARG A 18 -0.96 -18.15 -30.94
CA ARG A 18 -0.71 -17.12 -29.92
C ARG A 18 0.53 -16.29 -30.26
N PHE A 19 1.66 -16.95 -30.56
CA PHE A 19 2.91 -16.27 -30.91
C PHE A 19 2.72 -15.37 -32.15
N LEU A 20 2.07 -15.86 -33.18
CA LEU A 20 1.80 -15.09 -34.40
C LEU A 20 0.89 -13.88 -34.18
N TYR A 21 -0.11 -14.01 -33.28
CA TYR A 21 -0.97 -12.88 -32.92
C TYR A 21 -0.25 -11.83 -32.07
N PHE A 22 0.62 -12.27 -31.16
CA PHE A 22 1.49 -11.36 -30.39
C PHE A 22 2.44 -10.57 -31.31
N ASP A 23 3.08 -11.24 -32.29
CA ASP A 23 4.00 -10.61 -33.24
C ASP A 23 3.30 -9.55 -34.11
N LYS A 24 1.99 -9.72 -34.34
CA LYS A 24 1.14 -8.78 -35.08
C LYS A 24 0.45 -7.74 -34.21
N GLU A 25 0.68 -7.73 -32.91
CA GLU A 25 -0.04 -6.89 -31.95
C GLU A 25 -1.57 -7.08 -31.97
N ASP A 26 -2.04 -8.22 -32.51
CA ASP A 26 -3.45 -8.61 -32.50
C ASP A 26 -3.82 -9.21 -31.13
N TYR A 27 -3.98 -8.36 -30.15
CA TYR A 27 -4.21 -8.75 -28.76
C TYR A 27 -5.56 -9.43 -28.54
N ASP A 28 -6.57 -9.09 -29.34
CA ASP A 28 -7.89 -9.73 -29.25
C ASP A 28 -7.83 -11.19 -29.67
N SER A 29 -7.24 -11.49 -30.82
CA SER A 29 -7.04 -12.86 -31.28
C SER A 29 -6.08 -13.65 -30.36
N ALA A 30 -5.06 -12.97 -29.80
CA ALA A 30 -4.16 -13.58 -28.83
C ALA A 30 -4.90 -13.98 -27.53
N LEU A 31 -5.81 -13.13 -27.04
CA LEU A 31 -6.65 -13.40 -25.86
C LEU A 31 -7.60 -14.58 -26.11
N ASP A 32 -8.24 -14.68 -27.28
CA ASP A 32 -9.12 -15.80 -27.62
C ASP A 32 -8.36 -17.14 -27.58
N VAL A 33 -7.13 -17.14 -28.10
CA VAL A 33 -6.26 -18.33 -28.04
C VAL A 33 -5.84 -18.62 -26.60
N LEU A 34 -5.49 -17.59 -25.81
CA LEU A 34 -5.12 -17.76 -24.41
C LEU A 34 -6.29 -18.29 -23.57
N ASN A 35 -7.52 -17.80 -23.80
CA ASN A 35 -8.71 -18.31 -23.13
C ASN A 35 -8.92 -19.81 -23.44
N THR A 36 -8.73 -20.22 -24.69
CA THR A 36 -8.77 -21.64 -25.06
C THR A 36 -7.69 -22.45 -24.32
N LEU A 37 -6.46 -21.91 -24.27
CA LEU A 37 -5.34 -22.57 -23.55
C LEU A 37 -5.58 -22.67 -22.04
N ILE A 38 -6.18 -21.65 -21.42
CA ILE A 38 -6.54 -21.65 -20.01
C ILE A 38 -7.58 -22.74 -19.70
N ILE A 39 -8.57 -22.91 -20.57
CA ILE A 39 -9.64 -23.90 -20.35
C ILE A 39 -9.13 -25.32 -20.55
N TYR A 40 -8.40 -25.59 -21.63
CA TYR A 40 -8.06 -26.96 -22.04
C TYR A 40 -6.64 -27.41 -21.65
N TYR A 41 -5.75 -26.46 -21.38
CA TYR A 41 -4.34 -26.69 -21.03
C TYR A 41 -3.89 -25.78 -19.89
N PRO A 42 -4.55 -25.80 -18.72
CA PRO A 42 -4.33 -24.81 -17.64
C PRO A 42 -2.88 -24.82 -17.16
N LYS A 43 -2.14 -23.80 -17.51
CA LYS A 43 -0.75 -23.58 -17.09
C LYS A 43 -0.58 -22.12 -16.68
N LYS A 44 0.19 -21.87 -15.61
CA LYS A 44 0.53 -20.55 -15.09
C LYS A 44 0.76 -19.50 -16.18
N GLN A 45 1.60 -19.85 -17.17
CA GLN A 45 2.01 -18.92 -18.22
C GLN A 45 0.83 -18.32 -19.02
N TYR A 46 -0.25 -19.05 -19.20
CA TYR A 46 -1.39 -18.58 -19.99
C TYR A 46 -2.24 -17.56 -19.21
N TRP A 47 -2.41 -17.81 -17.91
CA TRP A 47 -3.09 -16.89 -17.00
C TRP A 47 -2.35 -15.56 -16.88
N VAL A 48 -1.03 -15.64 -16.62
CA VAL A 48 -0.18 -14.46 -16.47
C VAL A 48 -0.12 -13.65 -17.76
N GLN A 49 0.00 -14.32 -18.94
CA GLN A 49 0.02 -13.60 -20.21
C GLN A 49 -1.31 -12.97 -20.58
N ALA A 50 -2.44 -13.66 -20.33
CA ALA A 50 -3.76 -13.06 -20.55
C ALA A 50 -3.96 -11.84 -19.63
N SER A 51 -3.56 -11.93 -18.37
CA SER A 51 -3.58 -10.79 -17.46
C SER A 51 -2.75 -9.61 -17.98
N HIS A 52 -1.52 -9.85 -18.45
CA HIS A 52 -0.71 -8.79 -19.04
C HIS A 52 -1.38 -8.13 -20.25
N LEU A 53 -1.98 -8.90 -21.15
CA LEU A 53 -2.68 -8.35 -22.31
C LEU A 53 -3.87 -7.48 -21.93
N TYR A 54 -4.63 -7.87 -20.90
CA TYR A 54 -5.69 -6.99 -20.38
C TYR A 54 -5.13 -5.71 -19.80
N GLY A 55 -3.95 -5.75 -19.16
CA GLY A 55 -3.24 -4.56 -18.72
C GLY A 55 -2.85 -3.62 -19.85
N GLU A 56 -2.30 -4.16 -20.96
CA GLU A 56 -2.02 -3.38 -22.18
C GLU A 56 -3.28 -2.72 -22.77
N LYS A 57 -4.41 -3.42 -22.70
CA LYS A 57 -5.72 -2.90 -23.10
C LYS A 57 -6.33 -1.95 -22.07
N LYS A 58 -5.68 -1.69 -20.93
CA LYS A 58 -6.18 -0.87 -19.82
C LYS A 58 -7.49 -1.40 -19.20
N ASP A 59 -7.71 -2.70 -19.31
CA ASP A 59 -8.82 -3.40 -18.67
C ASP A 59 -8.33 -4.01 -17.34
N GLU A 60 -8.13 -3.15 -16.34
CA GLU A 60 -7.63 -3.54 -15.04
C GLU A 60 -8.55 -4.52 -14.31
N THR A 61 -9.85 -4.46 -14.59
CA THR A 61 -10.84 -5.38 -13.98
C THR A 61 -10.60 -6.83 -14.41
N ARG A 62 -10.45 -7.07 -15.71
CA ARG A 62 -10.16 -8.42 -16.22
C ARG A 62 -8.73 -8.84 -15.91
N GLN A 63 -7.80 -7.89 -15.91
CA GLN A 63 -6.42 -8.14 -15.47
C GLN A 63 -6.39 -8.70 -14.05
N LEU A 64 -7.06 -8.03 -13.11
CA LEU A 64 -7.15 -8.47 -11.71
C LEU A 64 -7.84 -9.83 -11.60
N ALA A 65 -8.99 -10.02 -12.24
CA ALA A 65 -9.74 -11.27 -12.18
C ALA A 65 -8.91 -12.49 -12.63
N LEU A 66 -8.08 -12.33 -13.66
CA LEU A 66 -7.18 -13.40 -14.11
C LEU A 66 -6.03 -13.65 -13.13
N MET A 67 -5.50 -12.58 -12.49
CA MET A 67 -4.48 -12.75 -11.44
C MET A 67 -5.07 -13.43 -10.20
N GLU A 68 -6.28 -13.08 -9.80
CA GLU A 68 -7.00 -13.75 -8.70
C GLU A 68 -7.19 -15.23 -8.99
N ALA A 69 -7.72 -15.56 -10.17
CA ALA A 69 -7.93 -16.95 -10.57
C ALA A 69 -6.60 -17.74 -10.63
N ALA A 70 -5.51 -17.13 -11.10
CA ALA A 70 -4.18 -17.74 -11.09
C ALA A 70 -3.64 -17.93 -9.66
N TYR A 71 -3.91 -16.98 -8.76
CA TYR A 71 -3.53 -17.05 -7.36
C TYR A 71 -4.26 -18.17 -6.63
N GLU A 72 -5.56 -18.29 -6.82
CA GLU A 72 -6.39 -19.35 -6.23
C GLU A 72 -5.97 -20.76 -6.70
N GLN A 73 -5.47 -20.88 -7.94
CA GLN A 73 -4.89 -22.13 -8.45
C GLN A 73 -3.49 -22.42 -7.92
N GLY A 74 -2.90 -21.55 -7.12
CA GLY A 74 -1.54 -21.68 -6.61
C GLY A 74 -0.45 -21.46 -7.67
N PHE A 75 -0.78 -20.78 -8.77
CA PHE A 75 0.18 -20.54 -9.86
C PHE A 75 1.12 -19.37 -9.61
N LEU A 76 0.76 -18.43 -8.72
CA LEU A 76 1.60 -17.26 -8.45
C LEU A 76 2.64 -17.61 -7.38
N ASP A 77 3.87 -17.87 -7.82
CA ASP A 77 4.98 -18.30 -6.99
C ASP A 77 6.18 -17.32 -7.01
N ARG A 78 6.02 -16.15 -7.67
CA ARG A 78 7.09 -15.14 -7.76
C ARG A 78 6.70 -13.86 -7.02
N SER A 79 7.68 -13.29 -6.32
CA SER A 79 7.52 -12.01 -5.61
C SER A 79 6.92 -10.91 -6.50
N SER A 80 7.37 -10.80 -7.75
CA SER A 80 6.88 -9.78 -8.69
C SER A 80 5.39 -9.95 -9.03
N GLU A 81 4.91 -11.19 -9.12
CA GLU A 81 3.50 -11.49 -9.45
C GLU A 81 2.58 -11.08 -8.30
N LEU A 82 2.95 -11.44 -7.06
CA LEU A 82 2.20 -11.08 -5.86
C LEU A 82 2.21 -9.57 -5.61
N VAL A 83 3.35 -8.90 -5.85
CA VAL A 83 3.46 -7.44 -5.78
C VAL A 83 2.59 -6.78 -6.85
N THR A 84 2.58 -7.27 -8.09
CA THR A 84 1.70 -6.78 -9.15
C THR A 84 0.23 -6.92 -8.76
N MET A 85 -0.16 -8.09 -8.25
CA MET A 85 -1.54 -8.34 -7.79
C MET A 85 -1.94 -7.38 -6.67
N ALA A 86 -1.04 -7.09 -5.71
CA ALA A 86 -1.32 -6.13 -4.66
C ALA A 86 -1.54 -4.71 -5.21
N TYR A 87 -0.77 -4.27 -6.20
CA TYR A 87 -1.01 -2.98 -6.85
C TYR A 87 -2.34 -2.95 -7.61
N LEU A 88 -2.73 -4.04 -8.28
CA LEU A 88 -4.04 -4.13 -8.93
C LEU A 88 -5.18 -4.02 -7.92
N TYR A 89 -5.06 -4.65 -6.75
CA TYR A 89 -6.02 -4.48 -5.67
C TYR A 89 -6.08 -3.04 -5.14
N LEU A 90 -4.93 -2.37 -5.01
CA LEU A 90 -4.90 -0.96 -4.57
C LEU A 90 -5.57 -0.05 -5.61
N ASN A 91 -5.35 -0.27 -6.91
CA ASN A 91 -6.02 0.45 -7.99
C ASN A 91 -7.54 0.19 -8.01
N ALA A 92 -7.96 -1.02 -7.66
CA ALA A 92 -9.36 -1.40 -7.51
C ALA A 92 -9.99 -0.94 -6.17
N GLU A 93 -9.32 -0.08 -5.40
CA GLU A 93 -9.76 0.41 -4.09
C GLU A 93 -10.05 -0.72 -3.08
N ALA A 94 -9.32 -1.83 -3.19
CA ALA A 94 -9.44 -3.02 -2.36
C ALA A 94 -8.18 -3.25 -1.49
N PRO A 95 -7.79 -2.29 -0.61
CA PRO A 95 -6.51 -2.33 0.10
C PRO A 95 -6.38 -3.51 1.08
N TYR A 96 -7.49 -4.03 1.59
CA TYR A 96 -7.47 -5.21 2.46
C TYR A 96 -6.88 -6.42 1.74
N TYR A 97 -7.32 -6.68 0.50
CA TYR A 97 -6.81 -7.81 -0.29
C TYR A 97 -5.34 -7.58 -0.69
N ALA A 98 -4.96 -6.34 -1.00
CA ALA A 98 -3.57 -5.99 -1.26
C ALA A 98 -2.67 -6.31 -0.07
N GLY A 99 -3.05 -5.88 1.13
CA GLY A 99 -2.34 -6.19 2.36
C GLY A 99 -2.24 -7.68 2.63
N SER A 100 -3.36 -8.40 2.44
CA SER A 100 -3.44 -9.84 2.66
C SER A 100 -2.50 -10.63 1.74
N VAL A 101 -2.47 -10.30 0.43
CA VAL A 101 -1.62 -10.99 -0.55
C VAL A 101 -0.13 -10.78 -0.24
N ILE A 102 0.29 -9.56 0.07
CA ILE A 102 1.70 -9.29 0.38
C ILE A 102 2.10 -9.89 1.73
N GLN A 103 1.22 -9.76 2.75
CA GLN A 103 1.47 -10.37 4.06
C GLN A 103 1.67 -11.88 3.92
N LYS A 104 0.73 -12.55 3.27
CA LYS A 104 0.82 -13.98 3.02
C LYS A 104 2.07 -14.35 2.21
N GLY A 105 2.37 -13.57 1.17
CA GLY A 105 3.58 -13.79 0.37
C GLY A 105 4.88 -13.62 1.17
N LEU A 106 4.93 -12.72 2.16
CA LEU A 106 6.04 -12.58 3.10
C LEU A 106 6.12 -13.76 4.07
N ASP A 107 4.98 -14.19 4.61
CA ASP A 107 4.89 -15.30 5.57
C ASP A 107 5.26 -16.65 4.91
N ASP A 108 4.92 -16.82 3.64
CA ASP A 108 5.25 -18.01 2.82
C ASP A 108 6.65 -17.92 2.17
N GLU A 109 7.44 -16.88 2.47
CA GLU A 109 8.79 -16.62 1.90
C GLU A 109 8.81 -16.44 0.36
N LEU A 110 7.65 -16.24 -0.28
CA LEU A 110 7.52 -15.97 -1.71
C LEU A 110 7.83 -14.52 -2.06
N VAL A 111 7.57 -13.59 -1.13
CA VAL A 111 7.89 -12.18 -1.27
C VAL A 111 9.14 -11.86 -0.46
N GLU A 112 10.13 -11.24 -1.12
CA GLU A 112 11.38 -10.88 -0.49
C GLU A 112 11.19 -9.88 0.66
N GLU A 113 11.87 -10.11 1.78
CA GLU A 113 11.88 -9.23 2.96
C GLU A 113 12.65 -7.91 2.74
N LYS A 114 12.25 -7.13 1.73
CA LYS A 114 12.80 -5.80 1.43
C LYS A 114 11.93 -4.70 2.06
N SER A 115 12.57 -3.58 2.40
CA SER A 115 11.86 -2.40 2.94
C SER A 115 10.61 -2.03 2.14
N LYS A 116 10.70 -1.99 0.81
CA LYS A 116 9.60 -1.65 -0.09
C LYS A 116 8.41 -2.61 -0.02
N ASN A 117 8.64 -3.90 0.22
CA ASN A 117 7.58 -4.90 0.29
C ASN A 117 6.85 -4.83 1.64
N PHE A 118 7.60 -4.59 2.73
CA PHE A 118 7.00 -4.30 4.03
C PHE A 118 6.23 -2.97 4.01
N GLU A 119 6.76 -1.94 3.33
CA GLU A 119 6.06 -0.67 3.13
C GLU A 119 4.75 -0.85 2.36
N LEU A 120 4.75 -1.66 1.29
CA LEU A 120 3.55 -1.97 0.52
C LEU A 120 2.50 -2.66 1.40
N ALA A 121 2.88 -3.71 2.14
CA ALA A 121 1.98 -4.39 3.07
C ALA A 121 1.44 -3.43 4.14
N GLY A 122 2.33 -2.68 4.81
CA GLY A 122 1.95 -1.74 5.86
C GLY A 122 1.05 -0.62 5.36
N SER A 123 1.34 -0.06 4.19
CA SER A 123 0.51 0.98 3.58
C SER A 123 -0.86 0.46 3.16
N ALA A 124 -0.93 -0.75 2.60
CA ALA A 124 -2.20 -1.39 2.24
C ALA A 124 -3.07 -1.63 3.48
N TRP A 125 -2.49 -2.17 4.56
CA TRP A 125 -3.20 -2.35 5.83
C TRP A 125 -3.67 -1.03 6.44
N ALA A 126 -2.85 0.03 6.38
CA ALA A 126 -3.25 1.36 6.86
C ALA A 126 -4.43 1.92 6.06
N GLN A 127 -4.42 1.79 4.73
CA GLN A 127 -5.55 2.18 3.88
C GLN A 127 -6.81 1.36 4.16
N ALA A 128 -6.65 0.07 4.49
CA ALA A 128 -7.75 -0.81 4.92
C ALA A 128 -8.25 -0.53 6.35
N ARG A 129 -7.65 0.44 7.08
CA ARG A 129 -7.92 0.74 8.49
C ARG A 129 -7.57 -0.40 9.45
N GLU A 130 -6.75 -1.33 9.03
CA GLU A 130 -6.21 -2.44 9.82
C GLU A 130 -4.90 -2.01 10.50
N VAL A 131 -5.01 -1.06 11.43
CA VAL A 131 -3.84 -0.39 12.04
C VAL A 131 -2.93 -1.38 12.76
N GLU A 132 -3.48 -2.35 13.46
CA GLU A 132 -2.70 -3.36 14.18
C GLU A 132 -1.88 -4.26 13.24
N LYS A 133 -2.35 -4.52 12.02
CA LYS A 133 -1.60 -5.24 10.99
C LYS A 133 -0.59 -4.35 10.29
N SER A 134 -0.91 -3.06 10.15
CA SER A 134 -0.04 -2.07 9.51
C SER A 134 1.23 -1.81 10.32
N ILE A 135 1.11 -1.64 11.64
CA ILE A 135 2.24 -1.28 12.53
C ILE A 135 3.45 -2.20 12.33
N PRO A 136 3.36 -3.53 12.51
CA PRO A 136 4.53 -4.41 12.41
C PRO A 136 5.17 -4.40 11.01
N MET A 137 4.38 -4.20 9.97
CA MET A 137 4.92 -4.09 8.61
C MET A 137 5.67 -2.78 8.42
N MET A 138 5.10 -1.66 8.88
CA MET A 138 5.76 -0.36 8.79
C MET A 138 7.00 -0.26 9.69
N GLU A 139 7.02 -0.92 10.86
CA GLU A 139 8.21 -1.04 11.70
C GLU A 139 9.35 -1.74 10.97
N LYS A 140 9.06 -2.90 10.34
CA LYS A 140 10.05 -3.65 9.52
C LYS A 140 10.52 -2.82 8.32
N ALA A 141 9.61 -2.12 7.64
CA ALA A 141 9.95 -1.24 6.53
C ALA A 141 10.91 -0.12 6.95
N ALA A 142 10.59 0.59 8.03
CA ALA A 142 11.40 1.69 8.54
C ALA A 142 12.77 1.22 9.07
N ALA A 143 12.82 0.05 9.71
CA ALA A 143 14.08 -0.52 10.22
C ALA A 143 15.05 -0.88 9.08
N LYS A 144 14.54 -1.31 7.93
CA LYS A 144 15.34 -1.68 6.73
C LYS A 144 15.61 -0.49 5.79
N SER A 145 15.22 0.74 6.16
CA SER A 145 15.40 1.94 5.34
C SER A 145 16.43 2.88 5.93
N ASP A 146 17.19 3.53 5.07
CA ASP A 146 18.11 4.61 5.45
C ASP A 146 17.44 5.99 5.45
N GLU A 147 16.25 6.13 4.87
CA GLU A 147 15.53 7.40 4.77
C GLU A 147 14.57 7.60 5.96
N GLY A 148 14.46 8.86 6.40
CA GLY A 148 13.55 9.24 7.48
C GLY A 148 12.08 9.20 7.11
N GLU A 149 11.74 9.18 5.81
CA GLU A 149 10.35 9.20 5.32
C GLU A 149 9.52 8.04 5.88
N LEU A 150 10.07 6.81 5.92
CA LEU A 150 9.35 5.65 6.44
C LEU A 150 9.09 5.74 7.95
N TYR A 151 9.98 6.39 8.71
CA TYR A 151 9.73 6.67 10.13
C TYR A 151 8.61 7.69 10.33
N VAL A 152 8.48 8.68 9.44
CA VAL A 152 7.35 9.62 9.47
C VAL A 152 6.05 8.91 9.15
N ARG A 153 6.04 8.03 8.13
CA ARG A 153 4.86 7.22 7.80
C ARG A 153 4.46 6.27 8.93
N LEU A 154 5.43 5.60 9.55
CA LEU A 154 5.20 4.79 10.75
C LEU A 154 4.61 5.64 11.88
N GLY A 155 5.09 6.88 12.06
CA GLY A 155 4.53 7.81 13.02
C GLY A 155 3.05 8.16 12.75
N ASN A 156 2.65 8.29 11.49
CA ASN A 156 1.22 8.45 11.14
C ASN A 156 0.41 7.21 11.54
N VAL A 157 0.92 6.00 11.22
CA VAL A 157 0.22 4.76 11.58
C VAL A 157 0.09 4.60 13.11
N TYR A 158 1.12 4.95 13.87
CA TYR A 158 1.03 4.98 15.32
C TYR A 158 0.02 6.02 15.84
N LEU A 159 -0.07 7.20 15.18
CA LEU A 159 -1.05 8.21 15.54
C LEU A 159 -2.47 7.71 15.29
N ASP A 160 -2.72 7.06 14.15
CA ASP A 160 -4.00 6.44 13.80
C ASP A 160 -4.40 5.31 14.76
N GLY A 161 -3.41 4.67 15.40
CA GLY A 161 -3.59 3.62 16.43
C GLY A 161 -3.53 4.13 17.86
N ASP A 162 -3.67 5.44 18.09
CA ASP A 162 -3.62 6.09 19.41
C ASP A 162 -2.33 5.82 20.21
N GLN A 163 -1.26 5.35 19.54
CA GLN A 163 0.05 5.13 20.15
C GLN A 163 0.90 6.42 20.12
N PHE A 164 0.39 7.48 20.73
CA PHE A 164 0.90 8.86 20.59
C PHE A 164 2.38 9.02 20.96
N ALA A 165 2.86 8.31 21.99
CA ALA A 165 4.26 8.36 22.38
C ALA A 165 5.18 7.78 21.29
N LYS A 166 4.82 6.62 20.74
CA LYS A 166 5.55 6.00 19.63
C LYS A 166 5.46 6.81 18.35
N ALA A 167 4.31 7.45 18.10
CA ALA A 167 4.12 8.36 16.99
C ALA A 167 5.12 9.53 17.04
N ALA A 168 5.19 10.20 18.20
CA ALA A 168 6.13 11.31 18.42
C ALA A 168 7.59 10.88 18.26
N GLU A 169 7.98 9.75 18.86
CA GLU A 169 9.34 9.20 18.75
C GLU A 169 9.71 8.87 17.31
N SER A 170 8.81 8.17 16.60
CA SER A 170 9.03 7.76 15.21
C SER A 170 9.20 8.97 14.30
N VAL A 171 8.30 9.98 14.40
CA VAL A 171 8.40 11.20 13.61
C VAL A 171 9.70 11.97 13.91
N GLN A 172 10.08 12.09 15.19
CA GLN A 172 11.35 12.74 15.54
C GLN A 172 12.55 12.02 14.93
N LYS A 173 12.55 10.68 14.99
CA LYS A 173 13.60 9.85 14.39
C LYS A 173 13.65 10.07 12.88
N GLY A 174 12.51 10.13 12.20
CA GLY A 174 12.42 10.42 10.78
C GLY A 174 12.97 11.79 10.42
N LEU A 175 12.56 12.84 11.14
CA LEU A 175 13.04 14.21 10.92
C LEU A 175 14.55 14.34 11.17
N LYS A 176 15.09 13.65 12.19
CA LYS A 176 16.52 13.63 12.49
C LYS A 176 17.31 12.90 11.41
N ARG A 177 16.77 11.83 10.84
CA ARG A 177 17.43 11.02 9.81
C ARG A 177 17.52 11.75 8.47
N GLY A 178 16.56 12.62 8.18
CA GLY A 178 16.49 13.36 6.92
C GLY A 178 15.78 12.59 5.81
N GLY A 179 15.78 13.13 4.59
CA GLY A 179 15.09 12.52 3.44
C GLY A 179 13.56 12.57 3.55
N VAL A 180 13.01 13.42 4.42
CA VAL A 180 11.56 13.59 4.60
C VAL A 180 11.03 14.53 3.52
N LYS A 181 10.06 14.08 2.73
CA LYS A 181 9.49 14.85 1.61
C LYS A 181 8.71 16.09 2.08
N ARG A 182 7.97 15.95 3.17
CA ARG A 182 7.11 16.99 3.75
C ARG A 182 7.40 17.18 5.25
N PRO A 183 8.55 17.84 5.60
CA PRO A 183 8.92 18.04 7.00
C PRO A 183 7.90 18.89 7.78
N ASP A 184 7.17 19.75 7.09
CA ASP A 184 6.07 20.53 7.64
C ASP A 184 4.92 19.62 8.11
N GLN A 185 4.48 18.68 7.27
CA GLN A 185 3.45 17.70 7.65
C GLN A 185 3.92 16.76 8.76
N ALA A 186 5.16 16.30 8.71
CA ALA A 186 5.74 15.51 9.78
C ALA A 186 5.68 16.25 11.14
N ARG A 187 5.95 17.57 11.15
CA ARG A 187 5.82 18.38 12.36
C ARG A 187 4.37 18.59 12.81
N LEU A 188 3.39 18.59 11.88
CA LEU A 188 1.96 18.59 12.27
C LEU A 188 1.63 17.28 13.02
N VAL A 189 2.05 16.13 12.50
CA VAL A 189 1.85 14.82 13.14
C VAL A 189 2.52 14.81 14.53
N LEU A 190 3.72 15.33 14.64
CA LEU A 190 4.43 15.47 15.92
C LEU A 190 3.65 16.35 16.90
N GLY A 191 3.09 17.46 16.42
CA GLY A 191 2.27 18.35 17.21
C GLY A 191 0.98 17.68 17.71
N MET A 192 0.30 16.92 16.84
CA MET A 192 -0.89 16.16 17.20
C MET A 192 -0.56 15.06 18.23
N SER A 193 0.55 14.36 18.03
CA SER A 193 1.01 13.36 19.00
C SER A 193 1.25 13.94 20.39
N TYR A 194 1.95 15.08 20.49
CA TYR A 194 2.17 15.76 21.75
C TYR A 194 0.90 16.33 22.37
N PHE A 195 -0.03 16.82 21.54
CA PHE A 195 -1.33 17.28 22.02
C PHE A 195 -2.11 16.16 22.72
N ASN A 196 -2.19 15.00 22.10
CA ASN A 196 -2.89 13.84 22.68
C ASN A 196 -2.20 13.29 23.94
N LEU A 197 -0.89 13.52 24.09
CA LEU A 197 -0.15 13.23 25.34
C LEU A 197 -0.35 14.29 26.44
N GLY A 198 -1.07 15.36 26.17
CA GLY A 198 -1.19 16.49 27.11
C GLY A 198 0.06 17.38 27.17
N GLU A 199 1.04 17.16 26.33
CA GLU A 199 2.31 17.89 26.30
C GLU A 199 2.19 19.20 25.49
N TYR A 200 1.26 20.07 25.88
CA TYR A 200 0.86 21.25 25.12
C TYR A 200 2.00 22.18 24.72
N ASN A 201 3.00 22.34 25.56
CA ASN A 201 4.17 23.16 25.24
C ASN A 201 5.00 22.58 24.08
N LYS A 202 5.17 21.25 24.03
CA LYS A 202 5.86 20.57 22.93
C LYS A 202 4.99 20.61 21.65
N ALA A 203 3.69 20.40 21.79
CA ALA A 203 2.74 20.51 20.68
C ALA A 203 2.81 21.89 20.00
N ARG A 204 2.74 22.98 20.78
CA ARG A 204 2.86 24.35 20.27
C ARG A 204 4.18 24.58 19.51
N ARG A 205 5.30 24.04 20.01
CA ARG A 205 6.60 24.16 19.30
C ARG A 205 6.54 23.45 17.96
N ALA A 206 6.07 22.21 17.93
CA ALA A 206 5.96 21.41 16.71
C ALA A 206 5.06 22.10 15.67
N PHE A 207 3.89 22.64 16.09
CA PHE A 207 3.01 23.38 15.20
C PHE A 207 3.63 24.70 14.72
N ARG A 208 4.33 25.47 15.57
CA ARG A 208 5.05 26.67 15.11
C ARG A 208 6.10 26.33 14.06
N ASP A 209 6.83 25.23 14.26
CA ASP A 209 7.85 24.80 13.30
C ASP A 209 7.23 24.26 12.02
N ALA A 210 6.06 23.65 12.06
CA ALA A 210 5.29 23.25 10.87
C ALA A 210 4.81 24.50 10.11
N GLY A 211 4.32 25.51 10.82
CA GLY A 211 3.79 26.76 10.25
C GLY A 211 4.84 27.72 9.64
N LYS A 212 6.12 27.38 9.68
CA LYS A 212 7.17 28.07 8.88
C LYS A 212 7.03 27.79 7.40
N ASP A 213 6.37 26.69 7.02
CA ASP A 213 5.99 26.38 5.64
C ASP A 213 4.58 26.93 5.38
N GLU A 214 4.42 27.73 4.34
CA GLU A 214 3.14 28.39 3.98
C GLU A 214 1.99 27.37 3.82
N ARG A 215 2.29 26.16 3.30
CA ARG A 215 1.31 25.08 3.09
C ARG A 215 0.69 24.58 4.40
N SER A 216 1.44 24.68 5.50
CA SER A 216 1.00 24.23 6.84
C SER A 216 0.65 25.37 7.79
N GLU A 217 0.86 26.63 7.41
CA GLU A 217 0.68 27.80 8.27
C GLU A 217 -0.75 27.92 8.84
N LYS A 218 -1.77 27.78 7.98
CA LYS A 218 -3.17 27.86 8.38
C LYS A 218 -3.52 26.80 9.43
N TYR A 219 -3.13 25.55 9.19
CA TYR A 219 -3.40 24.42 10.11
C TYR A 219 -2.65 24.61 11.43
N SER A 220 -1.41 25.04 11.38
CA SER A 220 -0.60 25.32 12.56
C SER A 220 -1.23 26.40 13.45
N LYS A 221 -1.70 27.49 12.87
CA LYS A 221 -2.41 28.55 13.60
C LYS A 221 -3.72 28.08 14.24
N GLN A 222 -4.44 27.19 13.55
CA GLN A 222 -5.69 26.59 14.08
C GLN A 222 -5.40 25.72 15.30
N TRP A 223 -4.41 24.82 15.19
CA TRP A 223 -4.01 23.94 16.28
C TRP A 223 -3.52 24.73 17.51
N ILE A 224 -2.69 25.76 17.32
CA ILE A 224 -2.21 26.59 18.43
C ILE A 224 -3.37 27.27 19.17
N ARG A 225 -4.36 27.77 18.45
CA ARG A 225 -5.59 28.35 19.06
C ARG A 225 -6.38 27.28 19.81
N TYR A 226 -6.54 26.09 19.21
CA TYR A 226 -7.26 25.00 19.84
C TYR A 226 -6.59 24.54 21.14
N ILE A 227 -5.26 24.42 21.17
CA ILE A 227 -4.52 24.10 22.39
C ILE A 227 -4.79 25.16 23.49
N THR A 228 -4.79 26.45 23.14
CA THR A 228 -5.04 27.53 24.13
C THR A 228 -6.45 27.44 24.71
N SER A 229 -7.44 27.15 23.86
CA SER A 229 -8.83 26.98 24.32
C SER A 229 -8.97 25.73 25.22
N GLU A 230 -8.31 24.65 24.88
CA GLU A 230 -8.36 23.41 25.66
C GLU A 230 -7.69 23.55 27.03
N GLU A 231 -6.56 24.24 27.12
CA GLU A 231 -5.92 24.53 28.39
C GLU A 231 -6.81 25.42 29.29
N GLN A 232 -7.46 26.44 28.73
CA GLN A 232 -8.40 27.28 29.46
C GLN A 232 -9.56 26.44 30.00
N ARG A 233 -10.14 25.60 29.14
CA ARG A 233 -11.21 24.69 29.54
C ARG A 233 -10.81 23.76 30.70
N GLN A 234 -9.61 23.21 30.64
CA GLN A 234 -9.11 22.35 31.72
C GLN A 234 -8.90 23.10 33.04
N ILE A 235 -8.43 24.37 32.99
CA ILE A 235 -8.27 25.21 34.17
C ILE A 235 -9.62 25.53 34.79
N GLU A 236 -10.64 25.81 33.97
CA GLU A 236 -12.00 26.10 34.46
C GLU A 236 -12.62 24.86 35.12
N LEU A 237 -12.55 23.70 34.48
CA LEU A 237 -13.05 22.46 35.06
C LEU A 237 -12.38 22.09 36.41
N GLN A 238 -11.09 22.40 36.57
CA GLN A 238 -10.42 22.20 37.85
C GLN A 238 -10.88 23.13 38.94
N LYS A 239 -11.35 24.34 38.62
CA LYS A 239 -11.90 25.30 39.59
C LYS A 239 -13.29 24.90 40.09
N ASP A 240 -14.06 24.19 39.25
CA ASP A 240 -15.42 23.76 39.59
C ASP A 240 -15.43 22.49 40.49
N ILE A 241 -14.28 21.84 40.68
CA ILE A 241 -14.14 20.63 41.49
C ILE A 241 -13.73 20.98 42.95
N PHE A 242 -13.24 22.19 43.20
CA PHE A 242 -12.82 22.69 44.51
C PHE A 242 -13.64 23.89 44.97
#